data_ea3fc8a7efce02766fe42811bd341df4
#
_entry.id   ea3fc8a7efce02766fe42811bd341df4
#
_cell.length_a   1.000
_cell.length_b   1.000
_cell.length_c   1.000
_cell.angle_alpha   90.00
_cell.angle_beta   90.00
_cell.angle_gamma   90.00
#
_symmetry.space_group_name_H-M   'P 1'
#
loop_
_entity.id
_entity.type
_entity.pdbx_description
1 polymer ?
#
loop_
_entity_poly.entity_id
_entity_poly.type
_entity_poly.pdbx_seq_one_letter_code
_entity_poly.pdbx_strand_id
1 'polypeptide(L)'
;MKRLTLLFVYCLVCFSPISVSAQRNEIHDENFRSLQVVANQKWMDLPVMVLNDGKISIDFDDLTHTYRRLTYRLEHCEADWKPSVGLFESDIVDGFIAGNTIDNVKESTLTNTLYTHYHLDIPNDKCRPKLSGNYRLYIYDDDDNSTAQPLLTACFMLTEPVESSMGIRLNITTQTDQTINGNQQQAEMQVDYGNYTVSNPQQQIKTVVLQNRNWLDARWNSKPQYVMSNGLRWSHNQDYIFGAGNEYRKFEILSTDYTSMGVDKISWDGKNYHAYLFPTAPLLNYLYDEDADGAFLIRNSDNIEINTTSDYILTHFQLKAPSPYPYRIFLNGDWTYNRLLPAYEMNYNSTGGYYEAVVPLKFGYYNYQFLAADEQGRLSSFKVDDGHYQTENSYQALIYYRPQGGRTDMLVGYTNIRFIKK
;
A
#
# COMPACT_ATOMS: atom_id res chain seq x y z
N MET A 1 49.77 -39.23 -32.04
CA MET A 1 49.18 -38.73 -30.77
C MET A 1 48.32 -37.50 -31.08
N LYS A 2 47.00 -37.68 -31.17
CA LYS A 2 46.04 -36.58 -31.39
C LYS A 2 45.54 -36.11 -30.04
N ARG A 3 45.78 -34.83 -29.71
CA ARG A 3 45.24 -34.18 -28.51
C ARG A 3 43.81 -33.75 -28.81
N LEU A 4 42.86 -34.30 -28.03
CA LEU A 4 41.45 -33.93 -28.04
C LEU A 4 41.28 -32.77 -27.06
N THR A 5 40.95 -31.59 -27.58
CA THR A 5 40.66 -30.40 -26.75
C THR A 5 39.17 -30.40 -26.44
N LEU A 6 38.80 -30.63 -25.18
CA LEU A 6 37.41 -30.55 -24.68
C LEU A 6 37.07 -29.10 -24.48
N LEU A 7 36.12 -28.57 -25.23
CA LEU A 7 35.56 -27.23 -25.03
C LEU A 7 34.41 -27.33 -24.02
N PHE A 8 34.62 -26.82 -22.80
CA PHE A 8 33.54 -26.64 -21.83
C PHE A 8 32.77 -25.35 -22.14
N VAL A 9 31.57 -25.48 -22.66
CA VAL A 9 30.64 -24.36 -22.79
C VAL A 9 29.94 -24.17 -21.47
N TYR A 10 30.31 -23.12 -20.71
CA TYR A 10 29.59 -22.68 -19.55
C TYR A 10 28.33 -21.96 -20.01
N CYS A 11 27.14 -22.60 -19.89
CA CYS A 11 25.87 -21.92 -19.95
C CYS A 11 25.68 -21.07 -18.68
N LEU A 12 25.95 -19.78 -18.78
CA LEU A 12 25.53 -18.80 -17.78
C LEU A 12 24.00 -18.69 -17.85
N VAL A 13 23.31 -19.42 -17.00
CA VAL A 13 21.87 -19.19 -16.78
C VAL A 13 21.77 -17.89 -15.97
N CYS A 14 21.50 -16.78 -16.65
CA CYS A 14 21.10 -15.55 -16.01
C CYS A 14 19.76 -15.80 -15.31
N PHE A 15 19.80 -16.06 -13.99
CA PHE A 15 18.65 -15.90 -13.15
C PHE A 15 18.32 -14.42 -13.09
N SER A 16 17.45 -13.94 -13.98
CA SER A 16 16.76 -12.68 -13.77
C SER A 16 15.94 -12.86 -12.48
N PRO A 17 16.09 -12.01 -11.48
CA PRO A 17 15.19 -12.05 -10.35
C PRO A 17 13.77 -11.86 -10.91
N ILE A 18 12.91 -12.84 -10.69
CA ILE A 18 11.48 -12.69 -10.97
C ILE A 18 11.01 -11.62 -9.98
N SER A 19 10.90 -10.39 -10.47
CA SER A 19 10.25 -9.33 -9.71
C SER A 19 8.80 -9.80 -9.53
N VAL A 20 8.46 -10.26 -8.34
CA VAL A 20 7.08 -10.45 -7.95
C VAL A 20 6.46 -9.06 -8.02
N SER A 21 5.60 -8.84 -9.01
CA SER A 21 4.88 -7.57 -9.16
C SER A 21 3.83 -7.54 -8.05
N ALA A 22 4.24 -7.08 -6.86
CA ALA A 22 3.32 -6.86 -5.76
C ALA A 22 2.36 -5.70 -6.08
N GLN A 23 1.21 -5.65 -5.40
CA GLN A 23 0.36 -4.46 -5.40
C GLN A 23 1.19 -3.25 -4.97
N ARG A 24 1.14 -2.19 -5.78
CA ARG A 24 1.89 -0.99 -5.47
C ARG A 24 1.31 0.20 -6.22
N ASN A 25 0.84 1.19 -5.45
CA ASN A 25 0.66 2.52 -6.01
C ASN A 25 2.03 3.11 -6.29
N GLU A 26 2.23 3.72 -7.44
CA GLU A 26 3.52 4.28 -7.84
C GLU A 26 3.36 5.65 -8.48
N ILE A 27 4.24 6.56 -8.09
CA ILE A 27 4.45 7.84 -8.76
C ILE A 27 5.75 7.69 -9.55
N HIS A 28 5.69 7.82 -10.87
CA HIS A 28 6.84 7.67 -11.77
C HIS A 28 7.44 9.01 -12.20
N ASP A 29 6.62 10.06 -12.28
CA ASP A 29 7.05 11.43 -12.57
C ASP A 29 7.17 12.24 -11.27
N GLU A 30 8.31 12.87 -11.07
CA GLU A 30 8.65 13.62 -9.84
C GLU A 30 7.80 14.88 -9.60
N ASN A 31 7.06 15.36 -10.60
CA ASN A 31 6.13 16.48 -10.44
C ASN A 31 4.81 16.07 -9.80
N PHE A 32 4.49 14.78 -9.76
CA PHE A 32 3.25 14.30 -9.16
C PHE A 32 3.41 13.96 -7.67
N ARG A 33 2.38 14.23 -6.89
CA ARG A 33 2.35 14.01 -5.43
C ARG A 33 0.97 13.54 -4.96
N SER A 34 0.93 13.12 -3.72
CA SER A 34 -0.29 12.86 -2.94
C SER A 34 -1.27 11.91 -3.60
N LEU A 35 -0.76 10.88 -4.32
CA LEU A 35 -1.63 9.85 -4.89
C LEU A 35 -2.37 9.11 -3.77
N GLN A 36 -3.69 9.21 -3.77
CA GLN A 36 -4.58 8.45 -2.90
C GLN A 36 -5.52 7.57 -3.74
N VAL A 37 -5.72 6.33 -3.31
CA VAL A 37 -6.64 5.38 -3.91
C VAL A 37 -7.54 4.85 -2.81
N VAL A 38 -8.80 5.25 -2.79
CA VAL A 38 -9.71 5.03 -1.67
C VAL A 38 -11.03 4.42 -2.16
N ALA A 39 -11.47 3.33 -1.54
CA ALA A 39 -12.77 2.74 -1.80
C ALA A 39 -13.81 3.31 -0.83
N ASN A 40 -14.93 3.83 -1.35
CA ASN A 40 -16.09 4.26 -0.56
C ASN A 40 -15.73 5.18 0.62
N GLN A 41 -14.75 6.07 0.44
CA GLN A 41 -14.25 7.02 1.46
C GLN A 41 -13.61 6.35 2.69
N LYS A 42 -13.31 5.05 2.65
CA LYS A 42 -12.66 4.31 3.75
C LYS A 42 -11.15 4.41 3.63
N TRP A 43 -10.59 5.54 4.00
CA TRP A 43 -9.16 5.85 3.83
C TRP A 43 -8.20 4.98 4.68
N MET A 44 -8.69 4.30 5.72
CA MET A 44 -7.92 3.35 6.54
C MET A 44 -7.99 1.90 6.05
N ASP A 45 -8.79 1.60 5.02
CA ASP A 45 -8.95 0.25 4.48
C ASP A 45 -8.12 0.05 3.20
N LEU A 46 -7.92 -1.20 2.81
CA LEU A 46 -7.49 -1.49 1.44
C LEU A 46 -8.53 -0.94 0.45
N PRO A 47 -8.10 -0.48 -0.73
CA PRO A 47 -9.01 -0.01 -1.77
C PRO A 47 -9.76 -1.19 -2.43
N VAL A 48 -10.60 -1.85 -1.65
CA VAL A 48 -11.47 -2.95 -2.07
C VAL A 48 -12.92 -2.48 -2.11
N MET A 49 -13.55 -2.59 -3.25
CA MET A 49 -14.96 -2.24 -3.47
C MET A 49 -15.73 -3.50 -3.90
N VAL A 50 -16.98 -3.62 -3.49
CA VAL A 50 -17.89 -4.64 -4.04
C VAL A 50 -18.23 -4.27 -5.49
N LEU A 51 -18.16 -5.24 -6.39
CA LEU A 51 -18.47 -5.04 -7.80
C LEU A 51 -19.89 -4.46 -7.96
N ASN A 52 -19.99 -3.35 -8.68
CA ASN A 52 -21.22 -2.58 -8.89
C ASN A 52 -21.82 -1.91 -7.64
N ASP A 53 -21.10 -1.84 -6.52
CA ASP A 53 -21.58 -1.19 -5.30
C ASP A 53 -20.53 -0.23 -4.74
N GLY A 54 -20.70 1.06 -5.02
CA GLY A 54 -19.82 2.13 -4.58
C GLY A 54 -18.86 2.65 -5.65
N LYS A 55 -17.71 3.18 -5.21
CA LYS A 55 -16.70 3.76 -6.08
C LYS A 55 -15.28 3.68 -5.50
N ILE A 56 -14.31 3.61 -6.39
CA ILE A 56 -12.90 3.85 -6.11
C ILE A 56 -12.58 5.29 -6.50
N SER A 57 -12.14 6.10 -5.57
CA SER A 57 -11.68 7.47 -5.82
C SER A 57 -10.16 7.48 -5.90
N ILE A 58 -9.63 8.11 -6.95
CA ILE A 58 -8.20 8.27 -7.23
C ILE A 58 -7.93 9.76 -7.30
N ASP A 59 -7.14 10.27 -6.36
CA ASP A 59 -6.80 11.67 -6.20
C ASP A 59 -5.29 11.85 -6.28
N PHE A 60 -4.81 12.88 -6.97
CA PHE A 60 -3.40 13.23 -7.04
C PHE A 60 -3.19 14.67 -7.51
N ASP A 61 -1.99 15.21 -7.28
CA ASP A 61 -1.63 16.58 -7.63
C ASP A 61 -0.45 16.62 -8.59
N ASP A 62 -0.50 17.55 -9.56
CA ASP A 62 0.61 17.94 -10.43
C ASP A 62 1.18 19.29 -9.96
N LEU A 63 2.42 19.30 -9.48
CA LEU A 63 3.11 20.48 -8.97
C LEU A 63 3.62 21.45 -10.07
N THR A 64 3.48 21.11 -11.34
CA THR A 64 3.79 22.04 -12.43
C THR A 64 2.78 23.20 -12.51
N HIS A 65 1.64 23.04 -11.86
CA HIS A 65 0.54 24.01 -11.87
C HIS A 65 0.11 24.42 -13.29
N THR A 66 0.16 23.47 -14.21
CA THR A 66 -0.31 23.64 -15.58
C THR A 66 -1.41 22.63 -15.85
N TYR A 67 -2.44 23.05 -16.58
CA TYR A 67 -3.42 22.08 -17.04
C TYR A 67 -2.78 21.13 -18.05
N ARG A 68 -2.76 19.85 -17.73
CA ARG A 68 -2.33 18.77 -18.64
C ARG A 68 -3.52 17.89 -18.94
N ARG A 69 -3.70 17.54 -20.20
CA ARG A 69 -4.73 16.59 -20.58
C ARG A 69 -4.25 15.18 -20.27
N LEU A 70 -4.70 14.65 -19.11
CA LEU A 70 -4.34 13.31 -18.68
C LEU A 70 -5.37 12.29 -19.14
N THR A 71 -4.87 11.13 -19.54
CA THR A 71 -5.68 9.97 -19.92
C THR A 71 -5.35 8.78 -19.03
N TYR A 72 -6.28 7.83 -18.93
CA TYR A 72 -6.04 6.62 -18.18
C TYR A 72 -6.31 5.35 -18.98
N ARG A 73 -5.63 4.29 -18.56
CA ARG A 73 -5.83 2.92 -19.05
C ARG A 73 -6.02 2.00 -17.84
N LEU A 74 -7.05 1.16 -17.91
CA LEU A 74 -7.34 0.13 -16.91
C LEU A 74 -6.79 -1.23 -17.36
N GLU A 75 -6.22 -2.01 -16.43
CA GLU A 75 -5.72 -3.34 -16.65
C GLU A 75 -6.23 -4.29 -15.57
N HIS A 76 -6.84 -5.40 -15.96
CA HIS A 76 -7.22 -6.46 -15.03
C HIS A 76 -6.03 -7.36 -14.72
N CYS A 77 -5.83 -7.70 -13.45
CA CYS A 77 -4.71 -8.51 -12.98
C CYS A 77 -5.18 -9.75 -12.22
N GLU A 78 -4.36 -10.79 -12.28
CA GLU A 78 -4.48 -12.02 -11.49
C GLU A 78 -4.23 -11.78 -9.99
N ALA A 79 -4.44 -12.78 -9.16
CA ALA A 79 -4.19 -12.69 -7.72
C ALA A 79 -2.77 -12.19 -7.39
N ASP A 80 -1.76 -12.58 -8.18
CA ASP A 80 -0.36 -12.17 -8.02
C ASP A 80 -0.01 -10.84 -8.72
N TRP A 81 -1.02 -10.07 -9.10
CA TRP A 81 -0.90 -8.77 -9.77
C TRP A 81 -0.27 -8.81 -11.18
N LYS A 82 -0.09 -9.99 -11.78
CA LYS A 82 0.28 -10.05 -13.19
C LYS A 82 -0.92 -9.73 -14.07
N PRO A 83 -0.71 -9.10 -15.23
CA PRO A 83 -1.81 -8.86 -16.16
C PRO A 83 -2.56 -10.15 -16.51
N SER A 84 -3.88 -10.10 -16.54
CA SER A 84 -4.70 -11.22 -16.99
C SER A 84 -4.60 -11.37 -18.49
N VAL A 85 -4.23 -12.57 -18.93
CA VAL A 85 -4.11 -12.90 -20.36
C VAL A 85 -5.34 -13.62 -20.88
N GLY A 86 -5.69 -13.44 -22.14
CA GLY A 86 -6.80 -14.14 -22.77
C GLY A 86 -8.18 -13.56 -22.47
N LEU A 87 -8.26 -12.34 -21.92
CA LEU A 87 -9.47 -11.53 -21.79
C LEU A 87 -9.56 -10.53 -22.93
N PHE A 88 -10.77 -10.33 -23.46
CA PHE A 88 -11.05 -9.19 -24.34
C PHE A 88 -11.39 -7.96 -23.53
N GLU A 89 -11.21 -6.77 -24.07
CA GLU A 89 -11.58 -5.51 -23.41
C GLU A 89 -13.04 -5.50 -22.98
N SER A 90 -13.93 -6.01 -23.85
CA SER A 90 -15.38 -6.16 -23.56
C SER A 90 -15.70 -7.15 -22.44
N ASP A 91 -14.79 -8.05 -22.09
CA ASP A 91 -14.94 -8.91 -20.90
C ASP A 91 -14.65 -8.12 -19.62
N ILE A 92 -13.68 -7.19 -19.69
CA ILE A 92 -13.15 -6.47 -18.54
C ILE A 92 -14.03 -5.27 -18.17
N VAL A 93 -14.43 -4.48 -19.14
CA VAL A 93 -15.19 -3.25 -18.90
C VAL A 93 -16.41 -3.11 -19.84
N ASP A 94 -17.38 -2.37 -19.35
CA ASP A 94 -18.39 -1.71 -20.20
C ASP A 94 -17.91 -0.28 -20.45
N GLY A 95 -17.72 0.08 -21.74
CA GLY A 95 -17.06 1.30 -22.17
C GLY A 95 -15.65 1.06 -22.73
N PHE A 96 -14.70 1.92 -22.40
CA PHE A 96 -13.34 1.89 -22.94
C PHE A 96 -12.31 1.57 -21.87
N ILE A 97 -11.37 0.71 -22.21
CA ILE A 97 -10.28 0.33 -21.31
C ILE A 97 -9.13 1.36 -21.29
N ALA A 98 -8.99 2.16 -22.36
CA ALA A 98 -7.91 3.13 -22.54
C ALA A 98 -8.37 4.38 -23.30
N GLY A 99 -7.58 5.45 -23.21
CA GLY A 99 -7.86 6.72 -23.92
C GLY A 99 -8.94 7.58 -23.27
N ASN A 100 -9.40 7.19 -22.08
CA ASN A 100 -10.36 7.97 -21.31
C ASN A 100 -9.67 9.16 -20.63
N THR A 101 -10.20 10.38 -20.84
CA THR A 101 -9.69 11.59 -20.20
C THR A 101 -10.14 11.72 -18.76
N ILE A 102 -9.28 12.30 -17.90
CA ILE A 102 -9.61 12.74 -16.55
C ILE A 102 -10.13 14.17 -16.63
N ASP A 103 -11.43 14.33 -16.42
CA ASP A 103 -12.10 15.63 -16.67
C ASP A 103 -12.30 16.45 -15.37
N ASN A 104 -12.20 15.85 -14.18
CA ASN A 104 -12.32 16.57 -12.92
C ASN A 104 -10.94 17.10 -12.52
N VAL A 105 -10.69 18.34 -12.91
CA VAL A 105 -9.41 19.04 -12.73
C VAL A 105 -9.67 20.39 -12.08
N LYS A 106 -8.91 20.71 -11.03
CA LYS A 106 -9.02 21.98 -10.31
C LYS A 106 -7.63 22.51 -9.97
N GLU A 107 -7.43 23.81 -10.13
CA GLU A 107 -6.21 24.49 -9.63
C GLU A 107 -6.28 24.69 -8.12
N SER A 108 -5.12 24.67 -7.49
CA SER A 108 -4.99 25.02 -6.07
C SER A 108 -5.30 26.50 -5.83
N THR A 109 -5.87 26.78 -4.68
CA THR A 109 -6.23 28.16 -4.28
C THR A 109 -5.76 28.41 -2.84
N LEU A 110 -5.28 29.62 -2.56
CA LEU A 110 -4.81 30.04 -1.25
C LEU A 110 -3.65 29.19 -0.71
N THR A 111 -2.84 28.59 -1.59
CA THR A 111 -1.67 27.79 -1.25
C THR A 111 -0.39 28.53 -1.64
N ASN A 112 0.69 28.31 -0.88
CA ASN A 112 2.04 28.79 -1.23
C ASN A 112 2.65 27.93 -2.34
N THR A 113 2.49 26.61 -2.27
CA THR A 113 2.84 25.69 -3.34
C THR A 113 1.66 25.56 -4.28
N LEU A 114 1.81 26.02 -5.50
CA LEU A 114 0.77 25.90 -6.53
C LEU A 114 0.79 24.50 -7.13
N TYR A 115 -0.38 23.95 -7.38
CA TYR A 115 -0.57 22.63 -8.02
C TYR A 115 -1.90 22.55 -8.76
N THR A 116 -1.99 21.60 -9.66
CA THR A 116 -3.26 21.20 -10.30
C THR A 116 -3.72 19.88 -9.71
N HIS A 117 -4.91 19.84 -9.13
CA HIS A 117 -5.51 18.64 -8.56
C HIS A 117 -6.34 17.89 -9.59
N TYR A 118 -6.14 16.58 -9.68
CA TYR A 118 -6.89 15.65 -10.52
C TYR A 118 -7.66 14.66 -9.67
N HIS A 119 -8.90 14.42 -10.02
CA HIS A 119 -9.78 13.45 -9.38
C HIS A 119 -10.42 12.52 -10.41
N LEU A 120 -10.43 11.22 -10.13
CA LEU A 120 -11.05 10.20 -10.96
C LEU A 120 -11.80 9.19 -10.10
N ASP A 121 -13.10 8.99 -10.38
CA ASP A 121 -13.89 7.90 -9.82
C ASP A 121 -13.98 6.72 -10.80
N ILE A 122 -13.88 5.48 -10.32
CA ILE A 122 -14.16 4.23 -11.01
C ILE A 122 -15.22 3.47 -10.20
N PRO A 123 -16.35 3.02 -10.78
CA PRO A 123 -16.77 3.21 -12.19
C PRO A 123 -17.20 4.65 -12.50
N ASN A 124 -17.13 4.97 -13.80
CA ASN A 124 -17.68 6.21 -14.35
C ASN A 124 -18.41 5.92 -15.69
N ASP A 125 -18.92 6.97 -16.34
CA ASP A 125 -19.69 6.80 -17.59
C ASP A 125 -18.86 6.27 -18.77
N LYS A 126 -17.53 6.41 -18.73
CA LYS A 126 -16.60 5.97 -19.79
C LYS A 126 -16.04 4.58 -19.52
N CYS A 127 -16.01 4.12 -18.26
CA CYS A 127 -15.32 2.89 -17.86
C CYS A 127 -16.00 2.27 -16.63
N ARG A 128 -16.66 1.12 -16.84
CA ARG A 128 -17.32 0.33 -15.78
C ARG A 128 -16.76 -1.08 -15.75
N PRO A 129 -15.92 -1.43 -14.75
CA PRO A 129 -15.41 -2.80 -14.60
C PRO A 129 -16.53 -3.82 -14.44
N LYS A 130 -16.38 -4.99 -15.07
CA LYS A 130 -17.37 -6.09 -15.09
C LYS A 130 -16.90 -7.32 -14.33
N LEU A 131 -15.63 -7.44 -14.05
CA LEU A 131 -15.04 -8.60 -13.38
C LEU A 131 -14.57 -8.22 -11.98
N SER A 132 -14.71 -9.16 -11.05
CA SER A 132 -14.00 -9.08 -9.77
C SER A 132 -12.53 -9.47 -9.96
N GLY A 133 -11.66 -8.97 -9.10
CA GLY A 133 -10.22 -9.21 -9.17
C GLY A 133 -9.41 -7.96 -8.89
N ASN A 134 -8.15 -7.99 -9.26
CA ASN A 134 -7.21 -6.88 -9.08
C ASN A 134 -7.18 -6.00 -10.33
N TYR A 135 -7.00 -4.72 -10.10
CA TYR A 135 -6.92 -3.73 -11.17
C TYR A 135 -5.73 -2.79 -10.98
N ARG A 136 -5.03 -2.51 -12.09
CA ARG A 136 -4.11 -1.39 -12.21
C ARG A 136 -4.70 -0.35 -13.14
N LEU A 137 -4.63 0.89 -12.72
CA LEU A 137 -4.99 2.04 -13.52
C LEU A 137 -3.73 2.86 -13.75
N TYR A 138 -3.34 2.99 -15.01
CA TYR A 138 -2.18 3.76 -15.44
C TYR A 138 -2.64 5.11 -15.96
N ILE A 139 -1.95 6.17 -15.56
CA ILE A 139 -2.22 7.54 -15.99
C ILE A 139 -1.10 8.01 -16.90
N TYR A 140 -1.47 8.60 -18.03
CA TYR A 140 -0.56 9.07 -19.08
C TYR A 140 -0.83 10.53 -19.42
N ASP A 141 0.19 11.22 -19.92
CA ASP A 141 0.05 12.50 -20.58
C ASP A 141 -0.40 12.26 -22.04
N ASP A 142 -1.53 12.86 -22.45
CA ASP A 142 -2.05 12.70 -23.80
C ASP A 142 -1.22 13.46 -24.84
N ASP A 143 -0.50 14.50 -24.41
CA ASP A 143 0.36 15.31 -25.27
C ASP A 143 1.72 14.67 -25.54
N ASP A 144 2.14 13.71 -24.71
CA ASP A 144 3.37 12.96 -24.90
C ASP A 144 3.14 11.76 -25.83
N ASN A 145 3.34 11.94 -27.14
CA ASN A 145 3.32 10.87 -28.13
C ASN A 145 4.42 9.82 -27.95
N SER A 146 5.25 9.93 -26.93
CA SER A 146 6.21 8.88 -26.60
C SER A 146 5.43 7.70 -26.03
N THR A 147 5.66 6.52 -26.49
CA THR A 147 5.20 5.20 -26.02
C THR A 147 5.59 4.95 -24.56
N ALA A 148 5.22 5.90 -23.74
CA ALA A 148 5.91 6.27 -22.57
C ALA A 148 5.44 5.47 -21.39
N GLN A 149 6.24 5.55 -20.42
CA GLN A 149 5.95 5.06 -19.09
C GLN A 149 4.77 5.84 -18.50
N PRO A 150 3.89 5.21 -17.73
CA PRO A 150 2.82 5.93 -17.05
C PRO A 150 3.42 6.97 -16.10
N LEU A 151 2.74 8.08 -15.90
CA LEU A 151 3.07 9.08 -14.88
C LEU A 151 2.79 8.54 -13.47
N LEU A 152 1.70 7.78 -13.35
CA LEU A 152 1.19 7.21 -12.11
C LEU A 152 0.62 5.81 -12.37
N THR A 153 0.72 4.95 -11.35
CA THR A 153 0.01 3.66 -11.28
C THR A 153 -0.82 3.62 -10.01
N ALA A 154 -2.12 3.45 -10.13
CA ALA A 154 -3.05 3.24 -9.03
C ALA A 154 -3.54 1.79 -9.01
N CYS A 155 -3.58 1.18 -7.83
CA CYS A 155 -3.98 -0.22 -7.64
C CYS A 155 -5.21 -0.31 -6.76
N PHE A 156 -6.21 -1.06 -7.17
CA PHE A 156 -7.43 -1.32 -6.39
C PHE A 156 -7.98 -2.72 -6.69
N MET A 157 -9.00 -3.14 -5.95
CA MET A 157 -9.57 -4.46 -6.07
C MET A 157 -11.09 -4.38 -6.09
N LEU A 158 -11.72 -5.27 -6.87
CA LEU A 158 -13.16 -5.46 -6.90
C LEU A 158 -13.50 -6.87 -6.43
N THR A 159 -14.33 -6.99 -5.39
CA THR A 159 -14.80 -8.28 -4.87
C THR A 159 -16.19 -8.60 -5.36
N GLU A 160 -16.51 -9.90 -5.44
CA GLU A 160 -17.87 -10.33 -5.70
C GLU A 160 -18.85 -9.80 -4.63
N PRO A 161 -20.14 -9.62 -4.97
CA PRO A 161 -21.18 -9.32 -3.99
C PRO A 161 -21.24 -10.34 -2.86
N VAL A 162 -21.68 -9.90 -1.67
CA VAL A 162 -21.70 -10.73 -0.44
C VAL A 162 -22.46 -12.06 -0.65
N GLU A 163 -23.54 -12.03 -1.40
CA GLU A 163 -24.38 -13.22 -1.70
C GLU A 163 -23.63 -14.24 -2.56
N SER A 164 -22.65 -13.78 -3.32
CA SER A 164 -21.79 -14.58 -4.19
C SER A 164 -20.38 -14.75 -3.63
N SER A 165 -20.11 -14.35 -2.40
CA SER A 165 -18.78 -14.42 -1.81
C SER A 165 -18.55 -15.70 -1.03
N MET A 166 -17.28 -16.12 -0.91
CA MET A 166 -16.85 -17.13 0.05
C MET A 166 -16.85 -16.57 1.46
N GLY A 167 -17.28 -17.37 2.43
CA GLY A 167 -17.25 -16.98 3.84
C GLY A 167 -15.82 -16.99 4.39
N ILE A 168 -15.41 -15.94 5.07
CA ILE A 168 -14.09 -15.86 5.71
C ILE A 168 -14.27 -15.60 7.20
N ARG A 169 -13.59 -16.42 8.02
CA ARG A 169 -13.38 -16.16 9.44
C ARG A 169 -11.89 -15.97 9.66
N LEU A 170 -11.51 -14.81 10.14
CA LEU A 170 -10.12 -14.46 10.46
C LEU A 170 -10.05 -14.12 11.94
N ASN A 171 -9.12 -14.73 12.68
CA ASN A 171 -8.87 -14.48 14.09
C ASN A 171 -7.38 -14.28 14.32
N ILE A 172 -7.02 -13.50 15.33
CA ILE A 172 -5.64 -13.26 15.71
C ILE A 172 -5.41 -13.75 17.12
N THR A 173 -4.32 -14.47 17.31
CA THR A 173 -3.85 -14.95 18.62
C THR A 173 -2.46 -14.37 18.93
N THR A 174 -2.22 -14.11 20.22
CA THR A 174 -0.90 -13.73 20.75
C THR A 174 -0.15 -14.92 21.32
N GLN A 175 -0.79 -16.08 21.39
CA GLN A 175 -0.17 -17.37 21.69
C GLN A 175 0.19 -18.02 20.36
N THR A 176 1.31 -17.61 19.80
CA THR A 176 1.79 -18.12 18.51
C THR A 176 2.46 -19.48 18.67
N ASP A 177 2.66 -20.20 17.59
CA ASP A 177 3.38 -21.48 17.59
C ASP A 177 4.89 -21.33 17.89
N GLN A 178 5.38 -20.10 17.99
CA GLN A 178 6.79 -19.80 18.31
C GLN A 178 6.94 -19.15 19.68
N THR A 179 6.03 -18.26 20.07
CA THR A 179 6.11 -17.50 21.32
C THR A 179 4.75 -17.33 21.96
N ILE A 180 4.72 -17.24 23.30
CA ILE A 180 3.50 -16.91 24.05
C ILE A 180 3.64 -15.48 24.54
N ASN A 181 2.76 -14.56 24.07
CA ASN A 181 2.77 -13.16 24.44
C ASN A 181 4.15 -12.50 24.29
N GLY A 182 4.85 -12.81 23.20
CA GLY A 182 6.13 -12.23 22.84
C GLY A 182 5.97 -10.99 21.96
N ASN A 183 6.72 -10.94 20.87
CA ASN A 183 6.68 -9.84 19.90
C ASN A 183 5.99 -10.24 18.58
N GLN A 184 5.11 -11.23 18.62
CA GLN A 184 4.44 -11.81 17.45
C GLN A 184 2.94 -11.93 17.67
N GLN A 185 2.22 -11.92 16.55
CA GLN A 185 0.80 -12.22 16.45
C GLN A 185 0.61 -13.23 15.32
N GLN A 186 -0.31 -14.17 15.48
CA GLN A 186 -0.56 -15.21 14.50
C GLN A 186 -2.00 -15.18 14.04
N ALA A 187 -2.19 -15.18 12.70
CA ALA A 187 -3.50 -15.27 12.11
C ALA A 187 -3.96 -16.73 11.99
N GLU A 188 -5.21 -16.96 12.32
CA GLU A 188 -5.94 -18.19 12.03
C GLU A 188 -7.08 -17.87 11.09
N MET A 189 -7.21 -18.64 10.00
CA MET A 189 -8.19 -18.36 8.96
C MET A 189 -9.00 -19.62 8.66
N GLN A 190 -10.29 -19.45 8.42
CA GLN A 190 -11.16 -20.45 7.85
C GLN A 190 -11.92 -19.83 6.68
N VAL A 191 -11.95 -20.56 5.56
CA VAL A 191 -12.70 -20.21 4.36
C VAL A 191 -13.80 -21.26 4.14
N ASP A 192 -15.01 -20.79 3.91
CA ASP A 192 -16.16 -21.59 3.50
C ASP A 192 -16.46 -21.28 2.03
N TYR A 193 -16.55 -22.32 1.20
CA TYR A 193 -16.73 -22.14 -0.25
C TYR A 193 -18.11 -21.57 -0.64
N GLY A 194 -19.10 -21.58 0.28
CA GLY A 194 -20.45 -21.15 -0.03
C GLY A 194 -21.03 -21.98 -1.19
N ASN A 195 -21.42 -21.29 -2.26
CA ASN A 195 -22.01 -21.90 -3.46
C ASN A 195 -20.97 -22.28 -4.54
N TYR A 196 -19.66 -22.07 -4.29
CA TYR A 196 -18.62 -22.40 -5.27
C TYR A 196 -18.31 -23.91 -5.30
N THR A 197 -18.17 -24.45 -6.50
CA THR A 197 -17.72 -25.82 -6.70
C THR A 197 -16.20 -25.88 -6.76
N VAL A 198 -15.58 -26.33 -5.68
CA VAL A 198 -14.13 -26.44 -5.56
C VAL A 198 -13.74 -27.92 -5.57
N SER A 199 -13.24 -28.41 -6.70
CA SER A 199 -12.78 -29.78 -6.86
C SER A 199 -11.30 -29.97 -6.56
N ASN A 200 -10.49 -28.95 -6.80
CA ASN A 200 -9.05 -28.94 -6.52
C ASN A 200 -8.64 -27.62 -5.85
N PRO A 201 -8.76 -27.54 -4.51
CA PRO A 201 -8.47 -26.29 -3.79
C PRO A 201 -7.09 -25.73 -4.05
N GLN A 202 -6.07 -26.57 -4.22
CA GLN A 202 -4.67 -26.10 -4.43
C GLN A 202 -4.48 -25.35 -5.74
N GLN A 203 -5.29 -25.62 -6.75
CA GLN A 203 -5.23 -24.95 -8.05
C GLN A 203 -6.25 -23.84 -8.20
N GLN A 204 -7.41 -24.00 -7.55
CA GLN A 204 -8.56 -23.11 -7.72
C GLN A 204 -8.63 -21.98 -6.69
N ILE A 205 -8.06 -22.17 -5.49
CA ILE A 205 -8.07 -21.15 -4.43
C ILE A 205 -6.69 -20.56 -4.25
N LYS A 206 -6.63 -19.24 -4.26
CA LYS A 206 -5.43 -18.47 -3.87
C LYS A 206 -5.78 -17.56 -2.72
N THR A 207 -4.85 -17.38 -1.80
CA THR A 207 -5.06 -16.58 -0.59
C THR A 207 -3.96 -15.56 -0.39
N VAL A 208 -4.32 -14.42 0.15
CA VAL A 208 -3.38 -13.42 0.62
C VAL A 208 -3.81 -12.98 2.00
N VAL A 209 -2.89 -12.99 2.96
CA VAL A 209 -3.11 -12.42 4.29
C VAL A 209 -2.11 -11.30 4.52
N LEU A 210 -2.59 -10.14 4.97
CA LEU A 210 -1.83 -8.94 5.21
C LEU A 210 -1.96 -8.51 6.68
N GLN A 211 -0.96 -7.81 7.18
CA GLN A 211 -1.02 -7.00 8.38
C GLN A 211 -0.86 -5.53 7.97
N ASN A 212 -1.72 -4.64 8.49
CA ASN A 212 -1.65 -3.19 8.28
C ASN A 212 -1.56 -2.79 6.79
N ARG A 213 -2.28 -3.52 5.92
CA ARG A 213 -2.26 -3.29 4.46
C ARG A 213 -0.88 -3.39 3.81
N ASN A 214 0.10 -3.94 4.52
CA ASN A 214 1.49 -3.99 4.07
C ASN A 214 1.72 -5.15 3.09
N TRP A 215 1.80 -4.85 1.81
CA TRP A 215 2.07 -5.83 0.75
C TRP A 215 3.51 -6.33 0.73
N LEU A 216 4.46 -5.66 1.39
CA LEU A 216 5.85 -6.12 1.48
C LEU A 216 5.99 -7.37 2.37
N ASP A 217 5.08 -7.54 3.34
CA ASP A 217 5.01 -8.70 4.25
C ASP A 217 3.78 -9.58 4.00
N ALA A 218 3.22 -9.54 2.79
CA ALA A 218 2.05 -10.33 2.41
C ALA A 218 2.33 -11.83 2.47
N ARG A 219 1.41 -12.59 3.06
CA ARG A 219 1.48 -14.06 3.13
C ARG A 219 0.67 -14.65 1.99
N TRP A 220 1.38 -15.17 1.01
CA TRP A 220 0.81 -15.66 -0.24
C TRP A 220 0.61 -17.18 -0.24
N ASN A 221 -0.61 -17.65 -0.54
CA ASN A 221 -0.91 -19.04 -0.84
C ASN A 221 -0.37 -20.05 0.18
N SER A 222 -0.35 -19.68 1.48
CA SER A 222 0.07 -20.60 2.53
C SER A 222 -0.78 -21.86 2.51
N LYS A 223 -0.15 -23.01 2.69
CA LYS A 223 -0.82 -24.31 2.61
C LYS A 223 -1.78 -24.47 3.79
N PRO A 224 -3.07 -24.78 3.57
CA PRO A 224 -4.01 -25.04 4.65
C PRO A 224 -3.64 -26.31 5.41
N GLN A 225 -3.82 -26.31 6.73
CA GLN A 225 -3.64 -27.51 7.57
C GLN A 225 -4.80 -28.49 7.38
N TYR A 226 -6.00 -27.99 7.11
CA TYR A 226 -7.17 -28.82 6.93
C TYR A 226 -7.91 -28.47 5.64
N VAL A 227 -8.20 -29.54 4.87
CA VAL A 227 -9.11 -29.47 3.73
C VAL A 227 -10.41 -30.14 4.17
N MET A 228 -11.49 -29.37 4.21
CA MET A 228 -12.82 -29.82 4.63
C MET A 228 -13.68 -30.07 3.39
N SER A 229 -14.84 -30.70 3.56
CA SER A 229 -15.77 -30.96 2.45
C SER A 229 -16.26 -29.70 1.74
N ASN A 230 -16.38 -28.58 2.46
CA ASN A 230 -16.84 -27.28 1.94
C ASN A 230 -15.95 -26.11 2.38
N GLY A 231 -14.64 -26.32 2.49
CA GLY A 231 -13.78 -25.23 2.90
C GLY A 231 -12.34 -25.61 3.22
N LEU A 232 -11.60 -24.61 3.65
CA LEU A 232 -10.20 -24.70 4.06
C LEU A 232 -10.00 -24.08 5.43
N ARG A 233 -9.05 -24.61 6.20
CA ARG A 233 -8.68 -24.02 7.48
C ARG A 233 -7.16 -23.96 7.67
N TRP A 234 -6.71 -22.81 8.10
CA TRP A 234 -5.35 -22.51 8.57
C TRP A 234 -5.41 -22.28 10.07
N SER A 235 -4.91 -23.22 10.86
CA SER A 235 -4.68 -23.07 12.28
C SER A 235 -3.31 -23.65 12.59
N HIS A 236 -2.58 -23.03 13.50
CA HIS A 236 -1.19 -23.40 13.75
C HIS A 236 -0.32 -23.32 12.47
N ASN A 237 -0.56 -22.30 11.64
CA ASN A 237 0.20 -22.07 10.42
C ASN A 237 1.33 -21.08 10.68
N GLN A 238 2.58 -21.56 10.66
CA GLN A 238 3.74 -20.71 10.92
C GLN A 238 3.95 -19.62 9.86
N ASP A 239 3.46 -19.82 8.63
CA ASP A 239 3.50 -18.76 7.59
C ASP A 239 2.64 -17.55 7.97
N TYR A 240 1.63 -17.74 8.84
CA TYR A 240 0.74 -16.68 9.30
C TYR A 240 1.17 -16.05 10.62
N ILE A 241 2.43 -16.24 11.02
CA ILE A 241 3.04 -15.50 12.11
C ILE A 241 3.58 -14.19 11.56
N PHE A 242 3.12 -13.08 12.14
CA PHE A 242 3.55 -11.72 11.85
C PHE A 242 4.31 -11.16 13.04
N GLY A 243 5.27 -10.29 12.79
CA GLY A 243 5.80 -9.45 13.84
C GLY A 243 4.73 -8.49 14.33
N ALA A 244 4.54 -8.39 15.65
CA ALA A 244 3.50 -7.51 16.17
C ALA A 244 3.81 -6.01 15.98
N GLY A 245 5.10 -5.63 15.88
CA GLY A 245 5.50 -4.23 15.78
C GLY A 245 5.21 -3.43 17.06
N ASN A 246 5.17 -2.13 16.90
CA ASN A 246 4.71 -1.16 17.89
C ASN A 246 3.72 -0.22 17.22
N GLU A 247 2.99 0.60 18.00
CA GLU A 247 2.04 1.57 17.48
C GLU A 247 2.74 2.55 16.53
N TYR A 248 2.05 2.95 15.46
CA TYR A 248 2.58 3.94 14.51
C TYR A 248 2.67 5.31 15.18
N ARG A 249 3.72 6.04 14.88
CA ARG A 249 3.80 7.46 15.22
C ARG A 249 2.84 8.23 14.34
N LYS A 250 2.27 9.29 14.89
CA LYS A 250 1.31 10.12 14.18
C LYS A 250 1.60 11.61 14.34
N PHE A 251 1.23 12.37 13.35
CA PHE A 251 1.24 13.82 13.38
C PHE A 251 0.16 14.38 12.46
N GLU A 252 -0.12 15.65 12.65
CA GLU A 252 -1.09 16.37 11.85
C GLU A 252 -0.57 17.77 11.53
N ILE A 253 -0.67 18.18 10.26
CA ILE A 253 -0.36 19.53 9.81
C ILE A 253 -1.60 20.08 9.12
N LEU A 254 -2.25 21.07 9.71
CA LEU A 254 -3.53 21.58 9.24
C LEU A 254 -3.46 23.02 8.74
N SER A 255 -2.44 23.76 9.13
CA SER A 255 -2.24 25.18 8.82
C SER A 255 -0.77 25.54 8.92
N THR A 256 -0.39 26.66 8.32
CA THR A 256 0.92 27.31 8.52
C THR A 256 0.94 28.27 9.70
N ASP A 257 -0.22 28.66 10.24
CA ASP A 257 -0.36 29.71 11.24
C ASP A 257 -0.18 29.18 12.68
N TYR A 258 -0.41 27.88 12.88
CA TYR A 258 -0.28 27.25 14.19
C TYR A 258 0.15 25.78 14.08
N THR A 259 0.78 25.28 15.14
CA THR A 259 1.18 23.87 15.23
C THR A 259 -0.02 23.00 15.62
N SER A 260 -0.07 21.79 15.06
CA SER A 260 -1.05 20.75 15.36
C SER A 260 -0.36 19.57 16.06
N MET A 261 -1.09 18.46 16.23
CA MET A 261 -0.59 17.26 16.89
C MET A 261 0.75 16.79 16.32
N GLY A 262 1.73 16.55 17.20
CA GLY A 262 3.05 16.02 16.80
C GLY A 262 4.02 17.05 16.19
N VAL A 263 3.59 18.30 15.96
CA VAL A 263 4.38 19.37 15.38
C VAL A 263 4.91 20.28 16.49
N ASP A 264 6.23 20.41 16.59
CA ASP A 264 6.92 21.28 17.52
C ASP A 264 6.92 22.76 17.05
N LYS A 265 7.23 22.96 15.76
CA LYS A 265 7.44 24.30 15.21
C LYS A 265 7.07 24.37 13.73
N ILE A 266 6.51 25.51 13.31
CA ILE A 266 6.39 25.90 11.90
C ILE A 266 7.25 27.13 11.67
N SER A 267 7.94 27.21 10.52
CA SER A 267 8.75 28.36 10.12
C SER A 267 8.69 28.59 8.62
N TRP A 268 9.00 29.82 8.22
CA TRP A 268 9.12 30.28 6.84
C TRP A 268 10.57 30.66 6.53
N ASP A 269 11.14 30.14 5.44
CA ASP A 269 12.52 30.40 5.04
C ASP A 269 12.68 31.51 3.98
N GLY A 270 11.57 32.14 3.58
CA GLY A 270 11.49 33.09 2.48
C GLY A 270 10.96 32.52 1.18
N LYS A 271 10.82 31.17 1.08
CA LYS A 271 10.33 30.46 -0.09
C LYS A 271 9.34 29.36 0.28
N ASN A 272 9.62 28.58 1.32
CA ASN A 272 8.83 27.43 1.72
C ASN A 272 8.47 27.48 3.20
N TYR A 273 7.35 26.90 3.56
CA TYR A 273 7.02 26.57 4.94
C TYR A 273 7.70 25.27 5.36
N HIS A 274 8.16 25.22 6.61
CA HIS A 274 8.80 24.08 7.25
C HIS A 274 8.04 23.70 8.50
N ALA A 275 7.61 22.43 8.61
CA ALA A 275 7.06 21.86 9.82
C ALA A 275 8.11 20.95 10.47
N TYR A 276 8.47 21.21 11.71
CA TYR A 276 9.39 20.38 12.48
C TYR A 276 8.58 19.53 13.44
N LEU A 277 8.65 18.22 13.27
CA LEU A 277 8.02 17.29 14.21
C LEU A 277 8.84 17.21 15.49
N PHE A 278 8.18 16.87 16.62
CA PHE A 278 8.91 16.57 17.85
C PHE A 278 9.93 15.45 17.59
N PRO A 279 11.21 15.62 17.99
CA PRO A 279 12.20 14.57 17.86
C PRO A 279 11.78 13.31 18.63
N THR A 280 11.71 12.17 17.95
CA THR A 280 11.31 10.89 18.55
C THR A 280 12.52 10.07 18.96
N ALA A 281 12.33 9.18 19.94
CA ALA A 281 13.27 8.12 20.29
C ALA A 281 12.72 6.76 19.83
N PRO A 282 13.56 5.70 19.76
CA PRO A 282 13.08 4.34 19.60
C PRO A 282 12.03 3.96 20.64
N LEU A 283 10.97 3.29 20.23
CA LEU A 283 9.92 2.78 21.13
C LEU A 283 10.34 1.42 21.67
N LEU A 284 10.89 1.40 22.89
CA LEU A 284 11.39 0.19 23.53
C LEU A 284 10.33 -0.47 24.44
N ASN A 285 9.29 0.25 24.80
CA ASN A 285 8.20 -0.23 25.63
C ASN A 285 6.87 -0.06 24.91
N TYR A 286 5.91 -0.89 25.25
CA TYR A 286 4.55 -0.73 24.76
C TYR A 286 3.81 0.35 25.54
N LEU A 287 3.27 1.29 24.81
CA LEU A 287 2.28 2.26 25.27
C LEU A 287 1.20 2.32 24.19
N TYR A 288 -0.01 1.97 24.57
CA TYR A 288 -1.15 2.08 23.65
C TYR A 288 -1.37 3.55 23.23
N ASP A 289 -1.41 3.75 21.94
CA ASP A 289 -1.73 5.03 21.31
C ASP A 289 -2.49 4.77 20.01
N GLU A 290 -3.82 5.00 20.02
CA GLU A 290 -4.67 4.73 18.87
C GLU A 290 -4.12 5.41 17.61
N ASP A 291 -3.88 4.64 16.56
CA ASP A 291 -3.35 5.11 15.29
C ASP A 291 -4.19 4.62 14.09
N ALA A 292 -3.73 4.83 12.88
CA ALA A 292 -4.39 4.41 11.64
C ALA A 292 -3.57 3.38 10.86
N ASP A 293 -2.71 2.59 11.53
CA ASP A 293 -1.90 1.51 10.95
C ASP A 293 -1.07 1.96 9.72
N GLY A 294 -0.53 3.17 9.73
CA GLY A 294 0.27 3.73 8.64
C GLY A 294 -0.51 4.54 7.60
N ALA A 295 -1.83 4.62 7.68
CA ALA A 295 -2.65 5.40 6.76
C ALA A 295 -2.44 6.91 6.89
N PHE A 296 -2.88 7.65 5.87
CA PHE A 296 -2.87 9.11 5.87
C PHE A 296 -4.17 9.67 5.29
N LEU A 297 -4.51 10.88 5.71
CA LEU A 297 -5.70 11.59 5.27
C LEU A 297 -5.34 13.05 4.96
N ILE A 298 -5.56 13.48 3.72
CA ILE A 298 -5.44 14.89 3.35
C ILE A 298 -6.59 15.67 3.97
N ARG A 299 -6.25 16.71 4.73
CA ARG A 299 -7.20 17.63 5.36
C ARG A 299 -6.51 18.93 5.78
N ASN A 300 -7.29 19.97 5.99
CA ASN A 300 -6.84 21.26 6.53
C ASN A 300 -7.72 21.67 7.71
N SER A 301 -7.41 22.81 8.33
CA SER A 301 -8.12 23.34 9.48
C SER A 301 -9.62 23.52 9.28
N ASP A 302 -10.01 23.93 8.09
CA ASP A 302 -11.39 24.33 7.80
C ASP A 302 -12.19 23.16 7.24
N ASN A 303 -11.55 22.09 6.78
CA ASN A 303 -12.14 20.95 6.07
C ASN A 303 -13.02 21.37 4.86
N ILE A 304 -12.66 22.48 4.21
CA ILE A 304 -13.37 23.02 3.04
C ILE A 304 -12.45 22.90 1.83
N GLU A 305 -12.96 22.36 0.72
CA GLU A 305 -12.21 22.20 -0.55
C GLU A 305 -10.80 21.62 -0.31
N ILE A 306 -10.68 20.65 0.60
CA ILE A 306 -9.42 20.11 1.13
C ILE A 306 -8.41 19.72 0.04
N ASN A 307 -8.90 19.29 -1.12
CA ASN A 307 -8.06 18.84 -2.23
C ASN A 307 -7.34 20.00 -2.94
N THR A 308 -7.88 21.22 -2.85
CA THR A 308 -7.34 22.41 -3.56
C THR A 308 -6.85 23.52 -2.64
N THR A 309 -7.17 23.46 -1.34
CA THR A 309 -6.76 24.48 -0.36
C THR A 309 -5.76 23.96 0.67
N SER A 310 -5.43 22.67 0.64
CA SER A 310 -4.36 22.10 1.50
C SER A 310 -3.00 22.35 0.86
N ASP A 311 -2.14 23.11 1.55
CA ASP A 311 -0.80 23.46 1.05
C ASP A 311 0.21 22.32 1.24
N TYR A 312 1.35 22.43 0.56
CA TYR A 312 2.52 21.56 0.75
C TYR A 312 3.52 22.23 1.68
N ILE A 313 4.08 21.45 2.60
CA ILE A 313 5.04 21.91 3.58
C ILE A 313 6.23 20.94 3.68
N LEU A 314 7.43 21.45 3.86
CA LEU A 314 8.63 20.65 4.10
C LEU A 314 8.61 20.12 5.52
N THR A 315 8.31 18.83 5.67
CA THR A 315 8.15 18.18 6.98
C THR A 315 9.47 17.55 7.41
N HIS A 316 9.99 17.99 8.57
CA HIS A 316 11.25 17.53 9.15
C HIS A 316 11.01 16.45 10.18
N PHE A 317 11.59 15.28 9.93
CA PHE A 317 11.54 14.10 10.80
C PHE A 317 12.90 13.96 11.50
N GLN A 318 12.87 13.61 12.80
CA GLN A 318 14.07 13.32 13.57
C GLN A 318 13.90 12.07 14.44
N LEU A 319 14.88 11.14 14.36
CA LEU A 319 15.00 9.97 15.20
C LEU A 319 16.29 10.07 16.02
N LYS A 320 16.17 10.19 17.35
CA LYS A 320 17.31 10.22 18.27
C LYS A 320 18.07 8.90 18.23
N ALA A 321 19.38 8.98 18.00
CA ALA A 321 20.27 7.84 17.98
C ALA A 321 21.68 8.30 18.40
N PRO A 322 22.20 7.89 19.56
CA PRO A 322 23.53 8.30 20.03
C PRO A 322 24.69 7.88 19.11
N SER A 323 24.46 6.84 18.32
CA SER A 323 25.39 6.35 17.30
C SER A 323 24.61 5.87 16.07
N PRO A 324 25.24 5.84 14.87
CA PRO A 324 24.57 5.34 13.68
C PRO A 324 24.28 3.85 13.81
N TYR A 325 23.09 3.45 13.29
CA TYR A 325 22.74 2.04 13.14
C TYR A 325 23.58 1.39 12.01
N PRO A 326 23.84 0.10 12.07
CA PRO A 326 24.50 -0.63 10.96
C PRO A 326 23.52 -0.92 9.80
N TYR A 327 22.47 -0.17 9.67
CA TYR A 327 21.39 -0.31 8.67
C TYR A 327 21.04 1.05 8.11
N ARG A 328 20.47 1.06 6.91
CA ARG A 328 19.78 2.23 6.37
C ARG A 328 18.42 2.36 7.05
N ILE A 329 18.04 3.57 7.43
CA ILE A 329 16.75 3.85 8.08
C ILE A 329 15.85 4.60 7.12
N PHE A 330 14.60 4.16 7.01
CA PHE A 330 13.60 4.74 6.14
C PHE A 330 12.33 5.11 6.91
N LEU A 331 11.71 6.21 6.51
CA LEU A 331 10.34 6.52 6.85
C LEU A 331 9.40 5.60 6.07
N ASN A 332 8.38 5.07 6.72
CA ASN A 332 7.37 4.21 6.09
C ASN A 332 5.98 4.53 6.63
N GLY A 333 5.02 4.54 5.74
CA GLY A 333 3.59 4.67 5.91
C GLY A 333 2.94 4.53 4.53
N ASP A 334 1.63 4.50 4.42
CA ASP A 334 0.93 4.34 3.14
C ASP A 334 1.28 5.47 2.15
N TRP A 335 1.58 6.67 2.68
CA TRP A 335 2.03 7.83 1.89
C TRP A 335 3.42 7.69 1.27
N THR A 336 4.21 6.69 1.66
CA THR A 336 5.47 6.31 0.99
C THR A 336 5.26 5.21 -0.05
N TYR A 337 4.02 4.73 -0.22
CA TYR A 337 3.65 3.61 -1.10
C TYR A 337 4.45 2.33 -0.83
N ASN A 338 4.92 2.15 0.40
CA ASN A 338 5.84 1.07 0.80
C ASN A 338 7.11 0.98 -0.08
N ARG A 339 7.60 2.14 -0.56
CA ARG A 339 8.82 2.24 -1.39
C ARG A 339 9.98 2.78 -0.58
N LEU A 340 11.13 2.11 -0.69
CA LEU A 340 12.39 2.56 -0.10
C LEU A 340 13.12 3.53 -1.04
N LEU A 341 12.51 4.67 -1.29
CA LEU A 341 13.10 5.70 -2.14
C LEU A 341 14.10 6.54 -1.34
N PRO A 342 15.14 7.08 -2.01
CA PRO A 342 16.07 8.01 -1.36
C PRO A 342 15.38 9.21 -0.68
N ALA A 343 14.23 9.64 -1.20
CA ALA A 343 13.42 10.72 -0.61
C ALA A 343 12.88 10.40 0.80
N TYR A 344 12.79 9.12 1.16
CA TYR A 344 12.31 8.66 2.47
C TYR A 344 13.43 8.09 3.34
N GLU A 345 14.67 8.06 2.84
CA GLU A 345 15.84 7.63 3.61
C GLU A 345 16.26 8.71 4.60
N MET A 346 16.56 8.29 5.83
CA MET A 346 17.03 9.19 6.87
C MET A 346 18.55 9.23 6.91
N ASN A 347 19.11 10.41 6.97
CA ASN A 347 20.56 10.64 7.05
C ASN A 347 20.99 10.86 8.50
N TYR A 348 22.10 10.22 8.89
CA TYR A 348 22.64 10.39 10.24
C TYR A 348 23.42 11.68 10.39
N ASN A 349 23.00 12.52 11.33
CA ASN A 349 23.70 13.73 11.74
C ASN A 349 24.58 13.43 12.96
N SER A 350 25.87 13.25 12.74
CA SER A 350 26.83 12.87 13.79
C SER A 350 27.04 13.98 14.84
N THR A 351 26.82 15.24 14.48
CA THR A 351 26.96 16.37 15.40
C THR A 351 25.78 16.43 16.37
N GLY A 352 24.59 16.13 15.87
CA GLY A 352 23.35 16.18 16.67
C GLY A 352 23.00 14.86 17.36
N GLY A 353 23.56 13.73 16.93
CA GLY A 353 23.22 12.40 17.47
C GLY A 353 21.80 11.97 17.11
N TYR A 354 21.37 12.18 15.86
CA TYR A 354 20.06 11.80 15.37
C TYR A 354 20.07 11.52 13.85
N TYR A 355 19.08 10.76 13.39
CA TYR A 355 18.75 10.64 11.98
C TYR A 355 17.73 11.73 11.60
N GLU A 356 17.84 12.26 10.39
CA GLU A 356 16.94 13.27 9.87
C GLU A 356 16.53 13.00 8.43
N ALA A 357 15.30 13.39 8.09
CA ALA A 357 14.78 13.44 6.73
C ALA A 357 13.86 14.65 6.58
N VAL A 358 13.77 15.19 5.37
CA VAL A 358 12.84 16.27 5.02
C VAL A 358 12.01 15.81 3.83
N VAL A 359 10.69 15.79 4.02
CA VAL A 359 9.76 15.30 3.00
C VAL A 359 8.69 16.36 2.75
N PRO A 360 8.45 16.76 1.49
CA PRO A 360 7.32 17.63 1.15
C PRO A 360 6.02 16.85 1.27
N LEU A 361 5.16 17.24 2.20
CA LEU A 361 3.86 16.64 2.45
C LEU A 361 2.75 17.68 2.32
N LYS A 362 1.60 17.26 1.80
CA LYS A 362 0.37 18.06 1.79
C LYS A 362 -0.22 18.12 3.19
N PHE A 363 -0.94 19.19 3.56
CA PHE A 363 -1.62 19.24 4.85
C PHE A 363 -2.49 18.00 5.06
N GLY A 364 -2.44 17.44 6.25
CA GLY A 364 -3.16 16.23 6.56
C GLY A 364 -2.76 15.58 7.89
N TYR A 365 -3.39 14.45 8.14
CA TYR A 365 -3.06 13.51 9.20
C TYR A 365 -2.22 12.38 8.63
N TYR A 366 -1.13 12.01 9.30
CA TYR A 366 -0.17 11.02 8.82
C TYR A 366 0.25 10.06 9.92
N ASN A 367 0.30 8.78 9.57
CA ASN A 367 0.96 7.77 10.39
C ASN A 367 2.28 7.35 9.76
N TYR A 368 3.28 7.02 10.60
CA TYR A 368 4.57 6.55 10.13
C TYR A 368 5.29 5.65 11.13
N GLN A 369 6.16 4.81 10.63
CA GLN A 369 7.13 4.03 11.39
C GLN A 369 8.51 4.17 10.76
N PHE A 370 9.54 3.70 11.47
CA PHE A 370 10.88 3.56 10.93
C PHE A 370 11.13 2.13 10.51
N LEU A 371 11.65 1.93 9.29
CA LEU A 371 12.10 0.65 8.81
C LEU A 371 13.62 0.64 8.67
N ALA A 372 14.27 -0.37 9.21
CA ALA A 372 15.67 -0.66 8.94
C ALA A 372 15.78 -1.58 7.73
N ALA A 373 16.63 -1.23 6.76
CA ALA A 373 17.01 -2.10 5.65
C ALA A 373 18.45 -2.57 5.84
N ASP A 374 18.67 -3.89 5.83
CA ASP A 374 20.02 -4.42 5.87
C ASP A 374 20.72 -4.34 4.49
N GLU A 375 21.98 -4.78 4.41
CA GLU A 375 22.76 -4.77 3.17
C GLU A 375 22.14 -5.61 2.05
N GLN A 376 21.31 -6.59 2.39
CA GLN A 376 20.57 -7.41 1.45
C GLN A 376 19.19 -6.84 1.13
N GLY A 377 18.84 -5.67 1.67
CA GLY A 377 17.55 -4.99 1.47
C GLY A 377 16.39 -5.63 2.25
N ARG A 378 16.65 -6.51 3.22
CA ARG A 378 15.60 -7.08 4.07
C ARG A 378 15.15 -6.04 5.09
N LEU A 379 13.83 -5.89 5.20
CA LEU A 379 13.20 -4.88 6.04
C LEU A 379 12.86 -5.40 7.43
N SER A 380 12.95 -4.53 8.42
CA SER A 380 12.49 -4.80 9.78
C SER A 380 12.23 -3.50 10.54
N SER A 381 11.06 -3.34 11.12
CA SER A 381 10.78 -2.30 12.10
C SER A 381 11.43 -2.62 13.46
N PHE A 382 11.58 -3.90 13.81
CA PHE A 382 12.14 -4.37 15.09
C PHE A 382 13.61 -4.04 15.33
N LYS A 383 14.31 -3.51 14.34
CA LYS A 383 15.70 -3.06 14.49
C LYS A 383 15.80 -1.61 14.98
N VAL A 384 14.68 -0.90 15.01
CA VAL A 384 14.57 0.48 15.51
C VAL A 384 13.66 0.49 16.74
N ASP A 385 12.44 -0.04 16.62
CA ASP A 385 11.45 -0.12 17.68
C ASP A 385 11.31 -1.58 18.15
N ASP A 386 11.04 -1.81 19.44
CA ASP A 386 10.69 -3.13 19.94
C ASP A 386 9.25 -3.50 19.56
N GLY A 387 9.03 -4.79 19.29
CA GLY A 387 7.70 -5.33 19.00
C GLY A 387 7.01 -5.86 20.26
N HIS A 388 5.70 -5.67 20.34
CA HIS A 388 4.89 -6.08 21.49
C HIS A 388 3.61 -6.78 21.07
N TYR A 389 3.27 -7.92 21.67
CA TYR A 389 2.08 -8.69 21.33
C TYR A 389 0.76 -7.92 21.53
N GLN A 390 0.79 -6.86 22.34
CA GLN A 390 -0.36 -6.00 22.62
C GLN A 390 -0.66 -5.02 21.49
N THR A 391 0.30 -4.76 20.60
CA THR A 391 0.17 -3.77 19.53
C THR A 391 -1.13 -3.98 18.76
N GLU A 392 -1.86 -2.90 18.61
CA GLU A 392 -3.04 -2.89 17.77
C GLU A 392 -2.63 -3.01 16.30
N ASN A 393 -3.23 -3.93 15.57
CA ASN A 393 -2.95 -4.14 14.16
C ASN A 393 -4.23 -4.51 13.41
N SER A 394 -4.34 -4.08 12.18
CA SER A 394 -5.38 -4.55 11.27
C SER A 394 -4.88 -5.74 10.44
N TYR A 395 -5.77 -6.69 10.16
CA TYR A 395 -5.46 -7.87 9.36
C TYR A 395 -6.47 -8.02 8.25
N GLN A 396 -5.97 -8.23 7.03
CA GLN A 396 -6.79 -8.40 5.85
C GLN A 396 -6.57 -9.78 5.26
N ALA A 397 -7.66 -10.42 4.82
CA ALA A 397 -7.58 -11.64 4.03
C ALA A 397 -8.34 -11.48 2.71
N LEU A 398 -7.69 -11.88 1.63
CA LEU A 398 -8.20 -11.87 0.26
C LEU A 398 -8.24 -13.31 -0.25
N ILE A 399 -9.40 -13.74 -0.78
CA ILE A 399 -9.59 -15.08 -1.32
C ILE A 399 -9.95 -14.96 -2.79
N TYR A 400 -9.13 -15.57 -3.62
CA TYR A 400 -9.34 -15.63 -5.06
C TYR A 400 -9.75 -17.05 -5.45
N TYR A 401 -10.65 -17.14 -6.42
CA TYR A 401 -11.11 -18.38 -6.98
C TYR A 401 -10.98 -18.37 -8.50
N ARG A 402 -10.47 -19.47 -9.04
CA ARG A 402 -10.50 -19.74 -10.48
C ARG A 402 -11.24 -21.05 -10.72
N PRO A 403 -12.43 -21.02 -11.35
CA PRO A 403 -13.12 -22.25 -11.72
C PRO A 403 -12.30 -23.08 -12.73
N GLN A 404 -12.56 -24.37 -12.81
CA GLN A 404 -11.94 -25.20 -13.83
C GLN A 404 -12.29 -24.69 -15.23
N GLY A 405 -11.26 -24.39 -16.04
CA GLY A 405 -11.44 -23.74 -17.34
C GLY A 405 -11.68 -22.22 -17.28
N GLY A 406 -11.66 -21.63 -16.12
CA GLY A 406 -11.72 -20.16 -15.95
C GLY A 406 -10.50 -19.45 -16.51
N ARG A 407 -10.73 -18.27 -17.08
CA ARG A 407 -9.69 -17.47 -17.74
C ARG A 407 -8.89 -16.58 -16.79
N THR A 408 -9.47 -16.21 -15.63
CA THR A 408 -8.86 -15.30 -14.67
C THR A 408 -9.23 -15.65 -13.22
N ASP A 409 -8.48 -15.11 -12.27
CA ASP A 409 -8.76 -15.18 -10.84
C ASP A 409 -9.86 -14.15 -10.48
N MET A 410 -10.89 -14.60 -9.79
CA MET A 410 -11.97 -13.77 -9.26
C MET A 410 -11.70 -13.50 -7.78
N LEU A 411 -11.80 -12.28 -7.31
CA LEU A 411 -11.74 -11.97 -5.87
C LEU A 411 -13.13 -12.27 -5.27
N VAL A 412 -13.25 -13.42 -4.63
CA VAL A 412 -14.52 -13.95 -4.12
C VAL A 412 -14.69 -13.82 -2.62
N GLY A 413 -13.73 -13.23 -1.94
CA GLY A 413 -13.82 -12.97 -0.52
C GLY A 413 -12.81 -11.96 -0.05
N TYR A 414 -13.25 -11.03 0.80
CA TYR A 414 -12.43 -10.04 1.48
C TYR A 414 -12.93 -9.85 2.90
N THR A 415 -12.01 -9.78 3.85
CA THR A 415 -12.30 -9.38 5.22
C THR A 415 -11.18 -8.50 5.77
N ASN A 416 -11.55 -7.55 6.60
CA ASN A 416 -10.64 -6.72 7.37
C ASN A 416 -11.07 -6.78 8.84
N ILE A 417 -10.16 -7.15 9.73
CA ILE A 417 -10.39 -7.17 11.17
C ILE A 417 -9.34 -6.34 11.88
N ARG A 418 -9.72 -5.70 12.97
CA ARG A 418 -8.82 -4.98 13.86
C ARG A 418 -8.58 -5.82 15.11
N PHE A 419 -7.32 -6.10 15.40
CA PHE A 419 -6.93 -6.77 16.64
C PHE A 419 -6.64 -5.71 17.70
N ILE A 420 -7.41 -5.73 18.78
CA ILE A 420 -7.20 -4.89 19.96
C ILE A 420 -7.13 -5.84 21.15
N LYS A 421 -6.02 -5.86 21.83
CA LYS A 421 -5.93 -6.63 23.08
C LYS A 421 -6.56 -5.82 24.21
N LYS A 422 -7.68 -6.31 24.70
CA LYS A 422 -8.36 -5.79 25.91
C LYS A 422 -7.63 -6.21 27.17
#